data_f90408426564ba8f3b79deafbba8b65f
#
_entry.id   f90408426564ba8f3b79deafbba8b65f
#
_cell.length_a   1.000
_cell.length_b   1.000
_cell.length_c   1.000
_cell.angle_alpha   90.00
_cell.angle_beta   90.00
_cell.angle_gamma   90.00
#
_symmetry.space_group_name_H-M   'P 1'
#
loop_
_entity.id
_entity.type
_entity.pdbx_description
1 polymer ?
#
loop_
_entity_poly.entity_id
_entity_poly.type
_entity_poly.pdbx_seq_one_letter_code
_entity_poly.pdbx_strand_id
1 'polypeptide(L)'
;MEKLAYYWKRLRQNRLAYNLVLIGAIILAMAVAAHIVMQVGTRHGARRTVPDFSGVKLDQAQRMARKYDLKLHINDSLFVPAYEGGIVLDQLPEGGVEVKPGRTVYITINSFRQKMVPVPYVAGRSLRQAKNMLEIAGLEIDELVYRADMATNYVLDEYCDGRPVAATSKIEAELGSGVTLYVGVEGGYGTTVVPRLVGFPLKEAKGRLWELGLNVGKVDFDEGINLLNQKDARGYIQ
;
A
#
# COMPACT_ATOMS: atom_id res chain seq x y z
N MET A 1 -55.66 -37.63 -30.05
CA MET A 1 -55.95 -36.24 -30.47
C MET A 1 -57.39 -35.84 -30.21
N GLU A 2 -58.37 -36.72 -30.33
CA GLU A 2 -59.80 -36.39 -30.09
C GLU A 2 -60.16 -35.90 -28.67
N LYS A 3 -59.55 -36.46 -27.64
CA LYS A 3 -59.83 -36.04 -26.24
C LYS A 3 -59.42 -34.58 -25.98
N LEU A 4 -58.32 -34.11 -26.56
CA LEU A 4 -57.85 -32.71 -26.42
C LEU A 4 -58.84 -31.74 -27.11
N ALA A 5 -59.33 -32.09 -28.30
CA ALA A 5 -60.34 -31.30 -29.05
C ALA A 5 -61.66 -31.19 -28.29
N TYR A 6 -62.08 -32.27 -27.58
CA TYR A 6 -63.30 -32.28 -26.77
C TYR A 6 -63.15 -31.34 -25.56
N TYR A 7 -62.03 -31.35 -24.83
CA TYR A 7 -61.79 -30.44 -23.71
C TYR A 7 -61.70 -28.97 -24.14
N TRP A 8 -61.07 -28.68 -25.29
CA TRP A 8 -61.03 -27.35 -25.88
C TRP A 8 -62.41 -26.79 -26.25
N LYS A 9 -63.30 -27.64 -26.80
CA LYS A 9 -64.64 -27.24 -27.13
C LYS A 9 -65.49 -26.93 -25.91
N ARG A 10 -65.29 -27.69 -24.82
CA ARG A 10 -65.99 -27.46 -23.54
C ARG A 10 -65.47 -26.23 -22.78
N LEU A 11 -64.17 -25.96 -22.85
CA LEU A 11 -63.57 -24.74 -22.28
C LEU A 11 -64.05 -23.48 -23.00
N ARG A 12 -64.20 -23.47 -24.30
CA ARG A 12 -64.73 -22.37 -25.09
C ARG A 12 -66.18 -22.01 -24.74
N GLN A 13 -66.95 -22.94 -24.28
CA GLN A 13 -68.36 -22.72 -23.89
C GLN A 13 -68.45 -21.96 -22.53
N ASN A 14 -67.46 -22.07 -21.69
CA ASN A 14 -67.41 -21.37 -20.43
C ASN A 14 -66.42 -20.19 -20.52
N ARG A 15 -66.94 -18.97 -20.76
CA ARG A 15 -66.15 -17.75 -20.96
C ARG A 15 -65.17 -17.45 -19.81
N LEU A 16 -65.58 -17.74 -18.57
CA LEU A 16 -64.74 -17.52 -17.41
C LEU A 16 -63.53 -18.50 -17.39
N ALA A 17 -63.79 -19.77 -17.61
CA ALA A 17 -62.72 -20.79 -17.66
C ALA A 17 -61.72 -20.54 -18.81
N TYR A 18 -62.20 -20.14 -19.97
CA TYR A 18 -61.40 -19.78 -21.12
C TYR A 18 -60.47 -18.59 -20.84
N ASN A 19 -61.04 -17.50 -20.25
CA ASN A 19 -60.26 -16.32 -19.91
C ASN A 19 -59.20 -16.61 -18.82
N LEU A 20 -59.51 -17.43 -17.83
CA LEU A 20 -58.55 -17.85 -16.81
C LEU A 20 -57.38 -18.65 -17.41
N VAL A 21 -57.64 -19.59 -18.30
CA VAL A 21 -56.58 -20.33 -19.04
C VAL A 21 -55.74 -19.40 -19.91
N LEU A 22 -56.40 -18.45 -20.58
CA LEU A 22 -55.69 -17.48 -21.44
C LEU A 22 -54.79 -16.56 -20.60
N ILE A 23 -55.26 -16.05 -19.46
CA ILE A 23 -54.47 -15.25 -18.53
C ILE A 23 -53.28 -16.08 -18.00
N GLY A 24 -53.53 -17.32 -17.59
CA GLY A 24 -52.46 -18.22 -17.16
C GLY A 24 -51.40 -18.46 -18.23
N ALA A 25 -51.82 -18.66 -19.50
CA ALA A 25 -50.91 -18.84 -20.62
C ALA A 25 -50.07 -17.56 -20.90
N ILE A 26 -50.69 -16.38 -20.79
CA ILE A 26 -49.99 -15.09 -20.95
C ILE A 26 -48.97 -14.91 -19.84
N ILE A 27 -49.34 -15.17 -18.58
CA ILE A 27 -48.40 -15.07 -17.44
C ILE A 27 -47.22 -16.03 -17.63
N LEU A 28 -47.51 -17.29 -18.02
CA LEU A 28 -46.46 -18.28 -18.29
C LEU A 28 -45.53 -17.82 -19.43
N ALA A 29 -46.10 -17.32 -20.54
CA ALA A 29 -45.30 -16.80 -21.65
C ALA A 29 -44.41 -15.63 -21.23
N MET A 30 -44.94 -14.70 -20.43
CA MET A 30 -44.15 -13.59 -19.88
C MET A 30 -43.03 -14.07 -18.94
N ALA A 31 -43.33 -15.05 -18.09
CA ALA A 31 -42.32 -15.64 -17.19
C ALA A 31 -41.19 -16.33 -17.96
N VAL A 32 -41.51 -17.09 -19.00
CA VAL A 32 -40.51 -17.72 -19.88
C VAL A 32 -39.70 -16.68 -20.64
N ALA A 33 -40.35 -15.65 -21.20
CA ALA A 33 -39.66 -14.55 -21.88
C ALA A 33 -38.73 -13.80 -20.94
N ALA A 34 -39.17 -13.47 -19.73
CA ALA A 34 -38.35 -12.85 -18.70
C ALA A 34 -37.13 -13.73 -18.30
N HIS A 35 -37.37 -15.04 -18.18
CA HIS A 35 -36.28 -15.99 -17.89
C HIS A 35 -35.23 -16.03 -19.00
N ILE A 36 -35.66 -16.05 -20.27
CA ILE A 36 -34.75 -16.04 -21.42
C ILE A 36 -33.97 -14.70 -21.46
N VAL A 37 -34.63 -13.57 -21.28
CA VAL A 37 -33.98 -12.27 -21.25
C VAL A 37 -32.97 -12.19 -20.13
N MET A 38 -33.28 -12.72 -18.93
CA MET A 38 -32.35 -12.78 -17.81
C MET A 38 -31.14 -13.67 -18.13
N GLN A 39 -31.33 -14.85 -18.70
CA GLN A 39 -30.23 -15.76 -19.06
C GLN A 39 -29.27 -15.15 -20.08
N VAL A 40 -29.80 -14.51 -21.12
CA VAL A 40 -29.00 -13.87 -22.16
C VAL A 40 -28.31 -12.58 -21.62
N GLY A 41 -29.05 -11.78 -20.85
CA GLY A 41 -28.56 -10.51 -20.34
C GLY A 41 -27.52 -10.63 -19.24
N THR A 42 -27.60 -11.66 -18.38
CA THR A 42 -26.71 -11.84 -17.23
C THR A 42 -25.47 -12.69 -17.52
N ARG A 43 -25.31 -13.20 -18.75
CA ARG A 43 -24.18 -14.09 -19.14
C ARG A 43 -23.89 -15.15 -18.07
N HIS A 44 -24.92 -15.81 -17.57
CA HIS A 44 -24.79 -16.85 -16.55
C HIS A 44 -23.82 -17.92 -17.00
N GLY A 45 -22.79 -18.20 -16.14
CA GLY A 45 -21.77 -19.21 -16.40
C GLY A 45 -20.49 -18.72 -17.08
N ALA A 46 -20.44 -17.49 -17.61
CA ALA A 46 -19.18 -16.96 -18.11
C ALA A 46 -18.24 -16.66 -16.95
N ARG A 47 -17.08 -17.33 -16.94
CA ARG A 47 -16.02 -17.13 -15.94
C ARG A 47 -14.73 -16.70 -16.64
N ARG A 48 -13.92 -15.92 -15.95
CA ARG A 48 -12.58 -15.52 -16.38
C ARG A 48 -11.61 -15.78 -15.24
N THR A 49 -10.48 -16.36 -15.54
CA THR A 49 -9.39 -16.51 -14.57
C THR A 49 -8.63 -15.20 -14.51
N VAL A 50 -8.43 -14.68 -13.32
CA VAL A 50 -7.62 -13.48 -13.09
C VAL A 50 -6.16 -13.85 -13.35
N PRO A 51 -5.44 -13.16 -14.25
CA PRO A 51 -4.01 -13.35 -14.41
C PRO A 51 -3.25 -12.80 -13.19
N ASP A 52 -2.04 -13.30 -12.97
CA ASP A 52 -1.14 -12.72 -11.98
C ASP A 52 -0.49 -11.46 -12.57
N PHE A 53 -0.72 -10.33 -11.92
CA PHE A 53 -0.16 -9.03 -12.28
C PHE A 53 1.05 -8.67 -11.44
N SER A 54 1.39 -9.43 -10.38
CA SER A 54 2.48 -9.13 -9.47
C SER A 54 3.83 -9.06 -10.21
N GLY A 55 4.60 -8.04 -9.95
CA GLY A 55 5.88 -7.79 -10.64
C GLY A 55 5.77 -7.24 -12.07
N VAL A 56 4.56 -7.02 -12.58
CA VAL A 56 4.33 -6.52 -13.95
C VAL A 56 4.23 -5.00 -13.95
N LYS A 57 4.76 -4.33 -14.99
CA LYS A 57 4.58 -2.88 -15.18
C LYS A 57 3.12 -2.54 -15.45
N LEU A 58 2.63 -1.43 -14.93
CA LEU A 58 1.24 -0.99 -15.01
C LEU A 58 0.67 -1.02 -16.44
N ASP A 59 1.43 -0.54 -17.44
CA ASP A 59 1.00 -0.54 -18.83
C ASP A 59 0.79 -1.95 -19.39
N GLN A 60 1.64 -2.89 -18.98
CA GLN A 60 1.53 -4.29 -19.37
C GLN A 60 0.36 -4.96 -18.64
N ALA A 61 0.18 -4.69 -17.35
CA ALA A 61 -0.94 -5.18 -16.55
C ALA A 61 -2.28 -4.71 -17.13
N GLN A 62 -2.38 -3.44 -17.57
CA GLN A 62 -3.57 -2.92 -18.23
C GLN A 62 -3.89 -3.63 -19.55
N ARG A 63 -2.87 -3.91 -20.37
CA ARG A 63 -3.06 -4.68 -21.60
C ARG A 63 -3.52 -6.10 -21.32
N MET A 64 -2.92 -6.75 -20.31
CA MET A 64 -3.31 -8.09 -19.87
C MET A 64 -4.76 -8.11 -19.37
N ALA A 65 -5.16 -7.18 -18.51
CA ALA A 65 -6.52 -7.09 -17.98
C ALA A 65 -7.57 -6.97 -19.10
N ARG A 66 -7.32 -6.12 -20.11
CA ARG A 66 -8.20 -5.99 -21.28
C ARG A 66 -8.34 -7.31 -22.06
N LYS A 67 -7.25 -8.05 -22.24
CA LYS A 67 -7.26 -9.35 -22.94
C LYS A 67 -8.14 -10.38 -22.22
N TYR A 68 -8.23 -10.31 -20.90
CA TYR A 68 -9.04 -11.21 -20.07
C TYR A 68 -10.44 -10.66 -19.77
N ASP A 69 -10.86 -9.56 -20.43
CA ASP A 69 -12.14 -8.89 -20.18
C ASP A 69 -12.32 -8.51 -18.70
N LEU A 70 -11.25 -7.95 -18.11
CA LEU A 70 -11.18 -7.47 -16.74
C LEU A 70 -10.91 -5.95 -16.72
N LYS A 71 -11.35 -5.28 -15.66
CA LYS A 71 -11.02 -3.88 -15.39
C LYS A 71 -9.91 -3.83 -14.35
N LEU A 72 -8.96 -2.91 -14.52
CA LEU A 72 -7.91 -2.67 -13.54
C LEU A 72 -8.16 -1.34 -12.85
N HIS A 73 -8.04 -1.32 -11.53
CA HIS A 73 -8.17 -0.11 -10.72
C HIS A 73 -7.00 -0.04 -9.73
N ILE A 74 -6.28 1.08 -9.75
CA ILE A 74 -5.22 1.34 -8.77
C ILE A 74 -5.93 1.76 -7.47
N ASN A 75 -5.82 0.93 -6.46
CA ASN A 75 -6.42 1.15 -5.14
C ASN A 75 -5.46 1.90 -4.21
N ASP A 76 -4.16 1.59 -4.30
CA ASP A 76 -3.14 2.17 -3.44
C ASP A 76 -1.78 2.22 -4.15
N SER A 77 -0.86 3.02 -3.59
CA SER A 77 0.53 3.06 -4.02
C SER A 77 1.46 3.12 -2.81
N LEU A 78 2.44 2.23 -2.79
CA LEU A 78 3.48 2.15 -1.77
C LEU A 78 4.84 2.40 -2.42
N PHE A 79 5.75 3.03 -1.70
CA PHE A 79 7.12 3.17 -2.17
C PHE A 79 7.98 2.03 -1.61
N VAL A 80 8.49 1.18 -2.48
CA VAL A 80 9.41 0.10 -2.16
C VAL A 80 10.68 0.31 -3.01
N PRO A 81 11.83 0.67 -2.40
CA PRO A 81 13.06 1.04 -3.13
C PRO A 81 13.59 -0.04 -4.07
N ALA A 82 13.27 -1.30 -3.80
CA ALA A 82 13.75 -2.44 -4.61
C ALA A 82 13.02 -2.62 -5.94
N TYR A 83 11.91 -1.89 -6.17
CA TYR A 83 11.14 -1.97 -7.41
C TYR A 83 11.10 -0.63 -8.13
N GLU A 84 11.07 -0.69 -9.46
CA GLU A 84 10.79 0.51 -10.26
C GLU A 84 9.37 1.04 -10.00
N GLY A 85 9.19 2.35 -10.11
CA GLY A 85 7.85 2.95 -10.03
C GLY A 85 6.90 2.39 -11.09
N GLY A 86 5.63 2.18 -10.69
CA GLY A 86 4.60 1.64 -11.58
C GLY A 86 4.60 0.12 -11.71
N ILE A 87 5.41 -0.62 -10.94
CA ILE A 87 5.30 -2.08 -10.85
C ILE A 87 4.14 -2.43 -9.92
N VAL A 88 3.34 -3.42 -10.30
CA VAL A 88 2.26 -3.97 -9.47
C VAL A 88 2.88 -4.78 -8.33
N LEU A 89 2.60 -4.39 -7.09
CA LEU A 89 3.10 -5.05 -5.89
C LEU A 89 2.13 -6.10 -5.36
N ASP A 90 0.81 -5.83 -5.48
CA ASP A 90 -0.24 -6.69 -4.95
C ASP A 90 -1.53 -6.53 -5.78
N GLN A 91 -2.41 -7.50 -5.72
CA GLN A 91 -3.69 -7.49 -6.42
C GLN A 91 -4.81 -8.19 -5.64
N LEU A 92 -6.04 -7.72 -5.86
CA LEU A 92 -7.25 -8.33 -5.34
C LEU A 92 -8.37 -8.31 -6.40
N PRO A 93 -8.93 -9.48 -6.84
CA PRO A 93 -8.62 -10.85 -6.44
C PRO A 93 -7.23 -11.33 -6.85
N GLU A 94 -6.73 -12.34 -6.15
CA GLU A 94 -5.45 -12.98 -6.44
C GLU A 94 -5.42 -13.62 -7.83
N GLY A 95 -4.23 -13.84 -8.36
CA GLY A 95 -4.03 -14.59 -9.61
C GLY A 95 -4.59 -16.02 -9.51
N GLY A 96 -5.20 -16.52 -10.59
CA GLY A 96 -5.84 -17.82 -10.63
C GLY A 96 -7.29 -17.90 -10.17
N VAL A 97 -7.81 -16.88 -9.49
CA VAL A 97 -9.21 -16.85 -9.04
C VAL A 97 -10.17 -16.66 -10.22
N GLU A 98 -11.26 -17.41 -10.23
CA GLU A 98 -12.32 -17.26 -11.23
C GLU A 98 -13.29 -16.12 -10.86
N VAL A 99 -13.52 -15.22 -11.79
CA VAL A 99 -14.39 -14.07 -11.64
C VAL A 99 -15.34 -13.91 -12.83
N LYS A 100 -16.35 -13.07 -12.70
CA LYS A 100 -17.23 -12.71 -13.82
C LYS A 100 -16.50 -11.79 -14.81
N PRO A 101 -16.81 -11.87 -16.12
CA PRO A 101 -16.34 -10.90 -17.11
C PRO A 101 -16.67 -9.47 -16.69
N GLY A 102 -15.74 -8.54 -16.95
CA GLY A 102 -15.88 -7.14 -16.57
C GLY A 102 -15.63 -6.87 -15.07
N ARG A 103 -15.20 -7.87 -14.28
CA ARG A 103 -14.82 -7.69 -12.88
C ARG A 103 -13.64 -6.71 -12.76
N THR A 104 -13.71 -5.83 -11.76
CA THR A 104 -12.59 -4.97 -11.41
C THR A 104 -11.60 -5.72 -10.52
N VAL A 105 -10.34 -5.71 -10.92
CA VAL A 105 -9.20 -6.15 -10.11
C VAL A 105 -8.55 -4.89 -9.54
N TYR A 106 -8.44 -4.84 -8.24
CA TYR A 106 -7.77 -3.77 -7.51
C TYR A 106 -6.30 -4.11 -7.40
N ILE A 107 -5.44 -3.16 -7.70
CA ILE A 107 -3.98 -3.35 -7.62
C ILE A 107 -3.35 -2.29 -6.73
N THR A 108 -2.29 -2.69 -6.04
CA THR A 108 -1.35 -1.78 -5.38
C THR A 108 -0.11 -1.68 -6.25
N ILE A 109 0.32 -0.46 -6.58
CA ILE A 109 1.50 -0.23 -7.40
C ILE A 109 2.65 0.34 -6.59
N ASN A 110 3.88 0.14 -7.06
CA ASN A 110 5.01 0.88 -6.52
C ASN A 110 4.92 2.35 -6.94
N SER A 111 5.05 3.25 -5.97
CA SER A 111 5.05 4.69 -6.23
C SER A 111 6.31 5.10 -7.01
N PHE A 112 6.19 6.10 -7.89
CA PHE A 112 7.32 6.68 -8.61
C PHE A 112 8.20 7.57 -7.72
N ARG A 113 7.68 8.01 -6.59
CA ARG A 113 8.38 8.89 -5.63
C ARG A 113 8.06 8.46 -4.22
N GLN A 114 9.04 8.64 -3.35
CA GLN A 114 8.86 8.46 -1.91
C GLN A 114 7.92 9.54 -1.37
N LYS A 115 7.21 9.23 -0.29
CA LYS A 115 6.34 10.19 0.37
C LYS A 115 7.18 11.33 0.96
N MET A 116 6.81 12.57 0.66
CA MET A 116 7.40 13.75 1.27
C MET A 116 6.74 13.99 2.64
N VAL A 117 7.56 14.33 3.61
CA VAL A 117 7.14 14.68 4.98
C VAL A 117 7.76 16.00 5.41
N PRO A 118 7.06 16.83 6.20
CA PRO A 118 7.61 18.08 6.70
C PRO A 118 8.74 17.81 7.69
N VAL A 119 9.84 18.53 7.55
CA VAL A 119 10.98 18.51 8.49
C VAL A 119 10.62 19.35 9.73
N PRO A 120 10.51 18.74 10.93
CA PRO A 120 10.19 19.47 12.13
C PRO A 120 11.40 20.31 12.60
N TYR A 121 11.19 21.54 13.05
CA TYR A 121 12.25 22.36 13.64
C TYR A 121 12.62 21.86 15.04
N VAL A 122 13.86 21.40 15.20
CA VAL A 122 14.34 20.79 16.45
C VAL A 122 15.49 21.56 17.13
N ALA A 123 16.01 22.65 16.54
CA ALA A 123 17.00 23.48 17.20
C ALA A 123 16.46 24.07 18.50
N GLY A 124 17.29 24.14 19.53
CA GLY A 124 16.90 24.51 20.88
C GLY A 124 16.25 23.43 21.72
N ARG A 125 16.16 22.20 21.19
CA ARG A 125 15.65 21.01 21.90
C ARG A 125 16.80 20.14 22.39
N SER A 126 16.55 19.31 23.41
CA SER A 126 17.52 18.27 23.78
C SER A 126 17.62 17.23 22.63
N LEU A 127 18.79 16.62 22.49
CA LEU A 127 19.03 15.59 21.45
C LEU A 127 17.98 14.48 21.50
N ARG A 128 17.57 14.03 22.69
CA ARG A 128 16.50 13.03 22.86
C ARG A 128 15.15 13.51 22.31
N GLN A 129 14.78 14.77 22.57
CA GLN A 129 13.53 15.34 22.05
C GLN A 129 13.61 15.49 20.54
N ALA A 130 14.73 15.99 20.02
CA ALA A 130 14.97 16.12 18.58
C ALA A 130 14.83 14.78 17.85
N LYS A 131 15.50 13.74 18.35
CA LYS A 131 15.38 12.37 17.83
C LYS A 131 13.92 11.92 17.77
N ASN A 132 13.18 12.04 18.87
CA ASN A 132 11.79 11.60 18.91
C ASN A 132 10.91 12.39 17.92
N MET A 133 11.14 13.69 17.77
CA MET A 133 10.38 14.52 16.82
C MET A 133 10.66 14.12 15.37
N LEU A 134 11.92 13.86 15.04
CA LEU A 134 12.31 13.38 13.71
C LEU A 134 11.71 11.99 13.41
N GLU A 135 11.81 11.05 14.36
CA GLU A 135 11.23 9.70 14.21
C GLU A 135 9.69 9.73 14.03
N ILE A 136 8.99 10.60 14.79
CA ILE A 136 7.54 10.79 14.62
C ILE A 136 7.20 11.37 13.23
N ALA A 137 8.05 12.26 12.70
CA ALA A 137 7.91 12.78 11.35
C ALA A 137 8.30 11.75 10.27
N GLY A 138 8.89 10.63 10.65
CA GLY A 138 9.37 9.60 9.74
C GLY A 138 10.74 9.90 9.12
N LEU A 139 11.53 10.73 9.79
CA LEU A 139 12.89 11.08 9.43
C LEU A 139 13.88 10.39 10.36
N GLU A 140 15.14 10.28 9.94
CA GLU A 140 16.23 9.72 10.74
C GLU A 140 17.30 10.79 11.00
N ILE A 141 18.17 10.57 11.96
CA ILE A 141 19.40 11.36 12.12
C ILE A 141 20.42 10.77 11.15
N ASP A 142 21.00 11.60 10.31
CA ASP A 142 22.09 11.23 9.42
C ASP A 142 23.42 11.34 10.14
N GLU A 143 23.70 12.52 10.71
CA GLU A 143 24.95 12.79 11.40
C GLU A 143 24.73 13.70 12.59
N LEU A 144 25.49 13.45 13.68
CA LEU A 144 25.64 14.34 14.81
C LEU A 144 27.00 15.05 14.71
N VAL A 145 26.95 16.36 14.54
CA VAL A 145 28.15 17.21 14.50
C VAL A 145 28.29 17.95 15.84
N TYR A 146 29.36 17.68 16.58
CA TYR A 146 29.56 18.28 17.88
C TYR A 146 30.26 19.62 17.77
N ARG A 147 29.72 20.63 18.47
CA ARG A 147 30.33 21.97 18.62
C ARG A 147 30.51 22.30 20.08
N ALA A 148 31.63 22.98 20.41
CA ALA A 148 31.85 23.48 21.75
C ALA A 148 30.76 24.52 22.13
N ASP A 149 29.96 24.19 23.15
CA ASP A 149 28.88 25.04 23.67
C ASP A 149 28.59 24.68 25.12
N MET A 150 28.09 25.62 25.89
CA MET A 150 27.65 25.36 27.28
C MET A 150 26.39 24.49 27.34
N ALA A 151 25.61 24.47 26.27
CA ALA A 151 24.37 23.71 26.19
C ALA A 151 24.64 22.26 25.75
N THR A 152 25.23 21.45 26.61
CA THR A 152 25.56 20.05 26.35
C THR A 152 24.31 19.20 26.02
N ASN A 153 24.37 18.40 24.95
CA ASN A 153 23.27 17.56 24.45
C ASN A 153 22.02 18.34 24.00
N TYR A 154 22.19 19.61 23.62
CA TYR A 154 21.17 20.39 22.94
C TYR A 154 21.49 20.57 21.46
N VAL A 155 20.48 20.54 20.62
CA VAL A 155 20.60 20.83 19.19
C VAL A 155 20.76 22.33 19.00
N LEU A 156 21.90 22.75 18.43
CA LEU A 156 22.22 24.14 18.15
C LEU A 156 21.65 24.56 16.79
N ASP A 157 21.90 23.74 15.79
CA ASP A 157 21.45 23.90 14.40
C ASP A 157 21.04 22.58 13.80
N GLU A 158 20.22 22.62 12.76
CA GLU A 158 19.82 21.45 11.98
C GLU A 158 19.86 21.71 10.48
N TYR A 159 20.22 20.69 9.71
CA TYR A 159 20.33 20.74 8.26
C TYR A 159 19.67 19.51 7.64
N CYS A 160 18.87 19.75 6.59
CA CYS A 160 18.29 18.68 5.77
C CYS A 160 18.76 18.87 4.32
N ASP A 161 19.36 17.84 3.72
CA ASP A 161 19.98 17.90 2.39
C ASP A 161 20.93 19.10 2.21
N GLY A 162 21.72 19.42 3.25
CA GLY A 162 22.64 20.54 3.27
C GLY A 162 22.00 21.93 3.38
N ARG A 163 20.67 22.02 3.56
CA ARG A 163 19.94 23.27 3.73
C ARG A 163 19.62 23.49 5.21
N PRO A 164 19.87 24.69 5.75
CA PRO A 164 19.51 24.97 7.15
C PRO A 164 17.99 24.98 7.32
N VAL A 165 17.52 24.30 8.36
CA VAL A 165 16.11 24.29 8.74
C VAL A 165 15.87 25.40 9.75
N ALA A 166 14.95 26.31 9.47
CA ALA A 166 14.55 27.38 10.38
C ALA A 166 13.11 27.16 10.85
N ALA A 167 12.74 27.73 11.98
CA ALA A 167 11.39 27.61 12.55
C ALA A 167 10.26 28.03 11.59
N THR A 168 10.58 28.91 10.63
CA THR A 168 9.63 29.41 9.62
C THR A 168 9.75 28.70 8.28
N SER A 169 10.75 27.82 8.09
CA SER A 169 10.97 27.12 6.85
C SER A 169 9.95 25.97 6.69
N LYS A 170 9.38 25.84 5.49
CA LYS A 170 8.51 24.73 5.11
C LYS A 170 9.30 23.76 4.25
N ILE A 171 10.36 23.19 4.86
CA ILE A 171 11.18 22.18 4.16
C ILE A 171 10.48 20.84 4.27
N GLU A 172 10.36 20.17 3.12
CA GLU A 172 9.90 18.78 3.06
C GLU A 172 11.06 17.90 2.61
N ALA A 173 11.12 16.70 3.16
CA ALA A 173 12.10 15.69 2.83
C ALA A 173 11.42 14.34 2.56
N GLU A 174 12.10 13.45 1.89
CA GLU A 174 11.58 12.10 1.66
C GLU A 174 11.48 11.32 2.98
N LEU A 175 10.42 10.53 3.14
CA LEU A 175 10.23 9.66 4.30
C LEU A 175 11.46 8.77 4.49
N GLY A 176 12.06 8.78 5.69
CA GLY A 176 13.28 8.03 5.99
C GLY A 176 14.58 8.74 5.61
N SER A 177 14.52 9.96 5.06
CA SER A 177 15.75 10.73 4.83
C SER A 177 16.37 11.22 6.14
N GLY A 178 17.66 11.50 6.09
CA GLY A 178 18.46 11.90 7.24
C GLY A 178 18.51 13.41 7.45
N VAL A 179 18.59 13.81 8.72
CA VAL A 179 18.80 15.20 9.15
C VAL A 179 20.11 15.27 9.93
N THR A 180 20.99 16.20 9.54
CA THR A 180 22.24 16.46 10.26
C THR A 180 21.96 17.43 11.41
N LEU A 181 22.36 17.05 12.63
CA LEU A 181 22.16 17.86 13.83
C LEU A 181 23.49 18.34 14.37
N TYR A 182 23.60 19.64 14.62
CA TYR A 182 24.71 20.23 15.36
C TYR A 182 24.36 20.26 16.84
N VAL A 183 25.18 19.57 17.64
CA VAL A 183 24.90 19.34 19.07
C VAL A 183 25.97 19.99 19.92
N GLY A 184 25.55 20.72 20.95
CA GLY A 184 26.45 21.35 21.91
C GLY A 184 27.14 20.32 22.82
N VAL A 185 28.42 20.55 23.09
CA VAL A 185 29.23 19.78 24.03
C VAL A 185 30.15 20.72 24.81
N GLU A 186 30.07 20.65 26.12
CA GLU A 186 30.94 21.45 26.98
C GLU A 186 32.41 21.03 26.84
N GLY A 187 33.29 21.96 26.60
CA GLY A 187 34.72 21.67 26.40
C GLY A 187 35.10 21.10 25.04
N GLY A 188 34.14 20.93 24.12
CA GLY A 188 34.40 20.47 22.75
C GLY A 188 34.62 18.95 22.59
N TYR A 189 34.76 18.20 23.67
CA TYR A 189 34.96 16.74 23.66
C TYR A 189 34.11 16.09 24.76
N GLY A 190 33.21 15.22 24.38
CA GLY A 190 32.44 14.36 25.28
C GLY A 190 32.93 12.94 25.26
N THR A 191 32.98 12.29 26.43
CA THR A 191 33.15 10.83 26.49
C THR A 191 31.81 10.17 26.76
N THR A 192 31.50 9.08 26.06
CA THR A 192 30.31 8.29 26.27
C THR A 192 30.62 6.81 26.23
N VAL A 193 29.74 5.99 26.77
CA VAL A 193 29.92 4.54 26.79
C VAL A 193 29.22 3.93 25.57
N VAL A 194 29.94 3.10 24.83
CA VAL A 194 29.35 2.34 23.72
C VAL A 194 28.42 1.26 24.29
N PRO A 195 27.12 1.28 23.96
CA PRO A 195 26.18 0.31 24.48
C PRO A 195 26.33 -1.04 23.78
N ARG A 196 25.91 -2.11 24.44
CA ARG A 196 25.80 -3.42 23.79
C ARG A 196 24.60 -3.41 22.84
N LEU A 197 24.85 -3.62 21.55
CA LEU A 197 23.84 -3.57 20.49
C LEU A 197 23.48 -4.95 19.92
N VAL A 198 24.29 -5.96 20.17
CA VAL A 198 24.08 -7.34 19.69
C VAL A 198 22.72 -7.86 20.14
N GLY A 199 21.93 -8.35 19.19
CA GLY A 199 20.58 -8.86 19.42
C GLY A 199 19.46 -7.80 19.30
N PHE A 200 19.79 -6.54 18.98
CA PHE A 200 18.76 -5.51 18.74
C PHE A 200 18.46 -5.35 17.26
N PRO A 201 17.21 -5.03 16.89
CA PRO A 201 16.88 -4.60 15.54
C PRO A 201 17.67 -3.34 15.16
N LEU A 202 18.06 -3.21 13.89
CA LEU A 202 18.88 -2.09 13.42
C LEU A 202 18.32 -0.72 13.81
N LYS A 203 17.01 -0.53 13.65
CA LYS A 203 16.34 0.74 14.03
C LYS A 203 16.50 1.07 15.51
N GLU A 204 16.34 0.08 16.39
CA GLU A 204 16.49 0.28 17.84
C GLU A 204 17.94 0.53 18.22
N ALA A 205 18.88 -0.19 17.58
CA ALA A 205 20.30 0.00 17.80
C ALA A 205 20.77 1.39 17.38
N LYS A 206 20.34 1.89 16.22
CA LYS A 206 20.59 3.28 15.78
C LYS A 206 20.07 4.28 16.81
N GLY A 207 18.82 4.11 17.24
CA GLY A 207 18.21 4.98 18.25
C GLY A 207 18.99 5.05 19.55
N ARG A 208 19.50 3.92 20.04
CA ARG A 208 20.34 3.85 21.25
C ARG A 208 21.69 4.55 21.10
N LEU A 209 22.32 4.41 19.94
CA LEU A 209 23.58 5.10 19.63
C LEU A 209 23.37 6.62 19.64
N TRP A 210 22.34 7.12 18.96
CA TRP A 210 22.05 8.55 18.92
C TRP A 210 21.68 9.13 20.29
N GLU A 211 20.95 8.39 21.13
CA GLU A 211 20.66 8.82 22.52
C GLU A 211 21.93 9.02 23.36
N LEU A 212 22.97 8.28 23.06
CA LEU A 212 24.29 8.37 23.71
C LEU A 212 25.26 9.30 22.98
N GLY A 213 24.79 9.99 21.95
CA GLY A 213 25.59 10.92 21.17
C GLY A 213 26.62 10.24 20.27
N LEU A 214 26.37 9.00 19.87
CA LEU A 214 27.22 8.25 18.94
C LEU A 214 26.64 8.24 17.54
N ASN A 215 27.48 8.49 16.54
CA ASN A 215 27.12 8.37 15.14
C ASN A 215 27.09 6.90 14.70
N VAL A 216 26.22 6.63 13.71
CA VAL A 216 26.17 5.33 13.04
C VAL A 216 27.02 5.40 11.79
N GLY A 217 28.03 4.56 11.70
CA GLY A 217 28.85 4.44 10.51
C GLY A 217 28.17 3.61 9.41
N LYS A 218 28.99 3.07 8.51
CA LYS A 218 28.47 2.21 7.44
C LYS A 218 27.80 0.98 8.02
N VAL A 219 26.61 0.67 7.53
CA VAL A 219 25.87 -0.54 7.86
C VAL A 219 26.02 -1.52 6.70
N ASP A 220 26.64 -2.65 6.95
CA ASP A 220 26.78 -3.73 5.98
C ASP A 220 25.79 -4.84 6.34
N PHE A 221 25.15 -5.41 5.33
CA PHE A 221 24.18 -6.52 5.47
C PHE A 221 24.85 -7.81 4.99
N ASP A 222 24.55 -8.92 5.68
CA ASP A 222 25.00 -10.24 5.26
C ASP A 222 24.48 -10.61 3.86
N GLU A 223 25.27 -11.38 3.11
CA GLU A 223 24.89 -11.85 1.79
C GLU A 223 23.60 -12.72 1.87
N GLY A 224 22.66 -12.46 0.96
CA GLY A 224 21.41 -13.20 0.87
C GLY A 224 20.25 -12.64 1.68
N ILE A 225 20.43 -11.52 2.40
CA ILE A 225 19.33 -10.83 3.09
C ILE A 225 18.40 -10.19 2.05
N ASN A 226 17.13 -10.56 2.10
CA ASN A 226 16.08 -9.91 1.32
C ASN A 226 15.40 -8.82 2.16
N LEU A 227 15.78 -7.57 1.98
CA LEU A 227 15.21 -6.42 2.69
C LEU A 227 13.71 -6.23 2.45
N LEU A 228 13.13 -6.89 1.45
CA LEU A 228 11.69 -6.90 1.19
C LEU A 228 10.93 -7.90 2.07
N ASN A 229 11.63 -8.88 2.64
CA ASN A 229 11.04 -9.79 3.60
C ASN A 229 10.94 -9.09 4.95
N GLN A 230 9.72 -9.00 5.52
CA GLN A 230 9.53 -8.37 6.84
C GLN A 230 10.40 -8.97 7.95
N LYS A 231 10.76 -10.26 7.86
CA LYS A 231 11.68 -10.90 8.82
C LYS A 231 13.09 -10.39 8.65
N ASP A 232 13.57 -10.26 7.41
CA ASP A 232 14.92 -9.81 7.10
C ASP A 232 15.07 -8.30 7.32
N ALA A 233 14.03 -7.50 7.03
CA ALA A 233 13.98 -6.07 7.33
C ALA A 233 14.01 -5.77 8.84
N ARG A 234 13.68 -6.75 9.69
CA ARG A 234 13.83 -6.69 11.16
C ARG A 234 15.13 -7.31 11.63
N GLY A 235 16.11 -7.50 10.73
CA GLY A 235 17.41 -8.11 11.03
C GLY A 235 18.03 -7.61 12.32
N TYR A 236 18.72 -8.50 13.01
CA TYR A 236 19.37 -8.21 14.29
C TYR A 236 20.86 -7.98 14.06
N ILE A 237 21.43 -7.08 14.84
CA ILE A 237 22.89 -6.86 14.86
C ILE A 237 23.57 -8.07 15.46
N GLN A 238 24.53 -8.60 14.74
CA GLN A 238 25.41 -9.70 15.15
C GLN A 238 26.74 -9.21 15.72
#